data_f87215d635b5a89753172cc4a07ebdc2
#
_entry.id   f87215d635b5a89753172cc4a07ebdc2
#
_cell.length_a   1.000
_cell.length_b   1.000
_cell.length_c   1.000
_cell.angle_alpha   90.00
_cell.angle_beta   90.00
_cell.angle_gamma   90.00
#
_symmetry.space_group_name_H-M   'P 1'
#
loop_
_entity.id
_entity.type
_entity.pdbx_description
1 polymer ?
#
loop_
_entity_poly.entity_id
_entity_poly.type
_entity_poly.pdbx_seq_one_letter_code
_entity_poly.pdbx_strand_id
1 'polypeptide(L)' 'MPSIHVDMFEGRSPELKKQLVEAITQAVVDTLKCSPDAVDIILNEVSRSHWATGGKLWSER' A
#
# COMPACT_ATOMS: atom_id res chain seq x y z
N MET A 1 -5.17 16.59 5.90
CA MET A 1 -4.72 15.81 4.74
C MET A 1 -4.48 14.38 5.17
N PRO A 2 -5.33 13.33 4.72
CA PRO A 2 -5.03 11.95 5.09
C PRO A 2 -3.82 11.42 4.33
N SER A 3 -3.02 10.61 5.02
CA SER A 3 -1.86 9.95 4.45
C SER A 3 -1.93 8.47 4.84
N ILE A 4 -1.87 7.60 3.83
CA ILE A 4 -2.01 6.16 4.02
C ILE A 4 -0.70 5.50 3.59
N HIS A 5 -0.12 4.70 4.48
CA HIS A 5 1.10 3.97 4.21
C HIS A 5 0.78 2.48 4.11
N VAL A 6 1.18 1.87 3.01
CA VAL A 6 0.94 0.44 2.76
C VAL A 6 2.27 -0.27 2.65
N ASP A 7 2.51 -1.21 3.56
CA ASP A 7 3.64 -2.11 3.44
C ASP A 7 3.17 -3.36 2.71
N MET A 8 3.88 -3.74 1.67
CA MET A 8 3.48 -4.88 0.84
C MET A 8 4.70 -5.58 0.28
N PHE A 9 4.56 -6.84 -0.09
CA PHE A 9 5.64 -7.54 -0.76
C PHE A 9 5.89 -6.92 -2.13
N GLU A 10 7.16 -6.86 -2.52
CA GLU A 10 7.56 -6.42 -3.84
C GLU A 10 7.12 -7.43 -4.91
N GLY A 11 7.13 -7.02 -6.16
CA GLY A 11 6.87 -7.89 -7.30
C GLY A 11 5.57 -7.64 -8.04
N ARG A 12 4.75 -6.72 -7.59
CA ARG A 12 3.52 -6.38 -8.29
C ARG A 12 3.79 -5.43 -9.46
N SER A 13 3.00 -5.56 -10.52
CA SER A 13 3.16 -4.73 -11.70
C SER A 13 2.81 -3.26 -11.41
N PRO A 14 3.37 -2.32 -12.20
CA PRO A 14 2.96 -0.91 -12.06
C PRO A 14 1.47 -0.70 -12.23
N GLU A 15 0.80 -1.48 -13.10
CA GLU A 15 -0.64 -1.37 -13.32
C GLU A 15 -1.42 -1.74 -12.08
N LEU A 16 -1.02 -2.79 -11.38
CA LEU A 16 -1.70 -3.19 -10.14
C LEU A 16 -1.50 -2.16 -9.04
N LYS A 17 -0.30 -1.60 -8.94
CA LYS A 17 -0.03 -0.54 -7.96
C LYS A 17 -0.87 0.70 -8.25
N LYS A 18 -1.03 1.05 -9.53
CA LYS A 18 -1.89 2.17 -9.93
C LYS A 18 -3.34 1.92 -9.53
N GLN A 19 -3.86 0.72 -9.80
CA GLN A 19 -5.22 0.35 -9.42
C GLN A 19 -5.41 0.41 -7.91
N LEU A 20 -4.41 -0.04 -7.15
CA LEU A 20 -4.48 -0.04 -5.70
C LEU A 20 -4.59 1.39 -5.15
N VAL A 21 -3.73 2.30 -5.61
CA VAL A 21 -3.76 3.68 -5.10
C VAL A 21 -5.04 4.40 -5.53
N GLU A 22 -5.56 4.12 -6.72
CA GLU A 22 -6.82 4.68 -7.16
C GLU A 22 -7.99 4.21 -6.29
N ALA A 23 -8.04 2.91 -5.98
CA ALA A 23 -9.09 2.34 -5.15
C ALA A 23 -9.05 2.87 -3.71
N ILE A 24 -7.86 2.97 -3.11
CA ILE A 24 -7.70 3.50 -1.77
C ILE A 24 -8.11 4.98 -1.74
N THR A 25 -7.67 5.76 -2.71
CA THR A 25 -8.00 7.17 -2.80
C THR A 25 -9.53 7.35 -2.90
N GLN A 26 -10.18 6.55 -3.73
CA GLN A 26 -11.63 6.65 -3.89
C GLN A 26 -12.36 6.33 -2.58
N ALA A 27 -11.91 5.31 -1.86
CA ALA A 27 -12.51 4.95 -0.58
C ALA A 27 -12.37 6.08 0.46
N VAL A 28 -11.20 6.70 0.50
CA VAL A 28 -10.95 7.82 1.42
C VAL A 28 -11.82 9.02 1.06
N VAL A 29 -11.88 9.37 -0.23
CA VAL A 29 -12.69 10.49 -0.71
C VAL A 29 -14.17 10.27 -0.38
N ASP A 30 -14.66 9.06 -0.63
CA ASP A 30 -16.09 8.75 -0.40
C ASP A 30 -16.44 8.77 1.09
N THR A 31 -15.51 8.34 1.94
CA THR A 31 -15.75 8.22 3.38
C THR A 31 -15.54 9.53 4.11
N LEU A 32 -14.43 10.21 3.84
CA LEU A 32 -14.06 11.45 4.53
C LEU A 32 -14.59 12.71 3.85
N LYS A 33 -15.13 12.57 2.65
CA LYS A 33 -15.68 13.69 1.87
C LYS A 33 -14.63 14.78 1.62
N CYS A 34 -13.41 14.35 1.28
CA CYS A 34 -12.31 15.26 0.97
C CYS A 34 -11.97 15.20 -0.51
N SER A 35 -11.14 16.15 -0.97
CA SER A 35 -10.65 16.15 -2.35
C SER A 35 -9.64 15.02 -2.56
N PRO A 36 -9.62 14.37 -3.74
CA PRO A 36 -8.56 13.41 -4.05
C PRO A 36 -7.15 14.00 -3.91
N ASP A 37 -6.99 15.28 -4.18
CA ASP A 37 -5.70 15.95 -4.08
C ASP A 37 -5.20 16.09 -2.63
N ALA A 38 -6.08 15.85 -1.66
CA ALA A 38 -5.69 15.87 -0.25
C ALA A 38 -5.20 14.52 0.26
N VAL A 39 -5.33 13.45 -0.55
CA VAL A 39 -5.00 12.08 -0.14
C VAL A 39 -3.61 11.70 -0.63
N ASP A 40 -2.72 11.40 0.31
CA ASP A 40 -1.39 10.89 -0.03
C ASP A 40 -1.33 9.41 0.28
N ILE A 41 -0.74 8.63 -0.63
CA ILE A 41 -0.56 7.20 -0.44
C ILE A 41 0.90 6.86 -0.72
N ILE A 42 1.52 6.18 0.22
CA ILE A 42 2.91 5.73 0.10
C ILE A 42 2.90 4.21 0.11
N LEU A 43 3.41 3.62 -0.97
CA LEU A 43 3.57 2.17 -1.07
C LEU A 43 5.02 1.83 -0.74
N ASN A 44 5.20 1.01 0.27
CA ASN A 44 6.53 0.53 0.66
C ASN A 44 6.65 -0.93 0.25
N GLU A 45 7.43 -1.20 -0.79
CA GLU A 45 7.65 -2.55 -1.28
C GLU A 45 8.78 -3.20 -0.51
N VAL A 46 8.48 -4.32 0.13
CA VAL A 46 9.40 -4.99 1.04
C VAL A 46 9.77 -6.36 0.49
N SER A 47 11.06 -6.67 0.52
CA SER A 47 11.55 -8.00 0.15
C SER A 47 11.10 -9.02 1.19
N ARG A 48 10.86 -10.25 0.75
CA ARG A 48 10.54 -11.36 1.65
C ARG A 48 11.65 -11.64 2.66
N SER A 49 12.88 -11.25 2.35
CA SER A 49 14.01 -11.37 3.28
C SER A 49 13.96 -10.35 4.41
N HIS A 50 13.06 -9.38 4.32
CA HIS A 50 12.90 -8.33 5.33
C HIS A 50 11.52 -8.34 5.99
N TRP A 51 10.75 -9.41 5.77
CA TRP A 51 9.41 -9.52 6.34
C TRP A 51 9.31 -10.81 7.13
N ALA A 52 9.04 -10.70 8.41
CA ALA A 52 8.92 -11.86 9.30
C ALA A 52 7.52 -11.92 9.89
N THR A 53 7.01 -13.12 10.02
CA THR A 53 5.76 -13.39 10.71
C THR A 53 6.00 -14.56 11.66
N GLY A 54 5.62 -14.39 12.93
CA GLY A 54 5.82 -15.44 13.93
C GLY A 54 7.29 -15.79 14.15
N GLY A 55 8.18 -14.81 13.95
CA GLY A 55 9.61 -15.00 14.11
C GLY A 55 10.32 -15.66 12.94
N LYS A 56 9.60 -15.84 11.81
CA LYS A 56 10.19 -16.48 10.62
C LYS A 56 10.13 -15.54 9.44
N LEU A 57 11.24 -15.40 8.74
CA LEU A 57 11.31 -14.61 7.52
C LEU A 57 10.55 -15.33 6.40
N TRP A 58 9.85 -14.56 5.60
CA TRP A 58 9.10 -15.11 4.46
C TRP A 58 10.00 -15.72 3.40
N SER A 59 11.27 -15.29 3.32
CA SER A 59 12.26 -15.87 2.41
C SER A 59 12.65 -17.30 2.80
N GLU A 60 12.33 -17.73 4.02
CA GLU A 60 12.66 -19.06 4.54
C GLU A 60 11.49 -20.04 4.49
N ARG A 61 10.39 -19.65 3.88
CA ARG A 61 9.19 -20.48 3.78
C ARG A 61 9.05 -21.14 2.44
#